data_b981d2a0467234b284ceaf5c46dbb099
#
_entry.id   b981d2a0467234b284ceaf5c46dbb099
#
_cell.length_a   1.000
_cell.length_b   1.000
_cell.length_c   1.000
_cell.angle_alpha   90.00
_cell.angle_beta   90.00
_cell.angle_gamma   90.00
#
_symmetry.space_group_name_H-M   'P 1'
#
loop_
_entity.id
_entity.type
_entity.pdbx_description
1 polymer ?
#
loop_
_entity_poly.entity_id
_entity_poly.type
_entity_poly.pdbx_seq_one_letter_code
_entity_poly.pdbx_strand_id
1 'polypeptide(L)'
;MSRDALIVGLNTYTYLRKLNAPAEDAEAIARCLEQQGEFRVWRLPEAIENSKPRVGKTLHLTLPELQRALVQLFKPSERQIPDTALFYFSGHGIRYDAGIQEGYLATSDVNPDQGFCGLSLRWLRQLLKESPVRQQIIWLDCCHSGELLNFDEADPGDQGKGRDRCFIAASRASQVAYEEMGSAHSVLTKALLGGLDPKRLPDRWIDNLVLTDFINQALRVCL
;
A
#
# COMPACT_ATOMS: atom_id res chain seq x y z
N MET A 1 -2.26 -21.91 -4.09
CA MET A 1 -2.70 -20.54 -4.42
C MET A 1 -1.45 -19.69 -4.62
N SER A 2 -1.34 -19.01 -5.76
CA SER A 2 -0.23 -18.09 -6.03
C SER A 2 -0.53 -16.71 -5.46
N ARG A 3 0.46 -16.11 -4.77
CA ARG A 3 0.30 -14.82 -4.09
C ARG A 3 1.45 -13.90 -4.46
N ASP A 4 1.13 -12.73 -5.01
CA ASP A 4 2.10 -11.72 -5.40
C ASP A 4 1.88 -10.44 -4.61
N ALA A 5 2.96 -9.80 -4.19
CA ALA A 5 2.89 -8.53 -3.49
C ALA A 5 3.88 -7.51 -4.04
N LEU A 6 3.42 -6.29 -4.26
CA LEU A 6 4.24 -5.11 -4.53
C LEU A 6 4.28 -4.25 -3.28
N ILE A 7 5.47 -4.07 -2.74
CA ILE A 7 5.69 -3.34 -1.49
C ILE A 7 6.52 -2.11 -1.79
N VAL A 8 5.94 -0.94 -1.49
CA VAL A 8 6.53 0.37 -1.81
C VAL A 8 6.70 1.19 -0.53
N GLY A 9 7.92 1.70 -0.31
CA GLY A 9 8.22 2.60 0.80
C GLY A 9 9.12 3.75 0.36
N LEU A 10 8.64 4.99 0.43
CA LEU A 10 9.33 6.16 -0.09
C LEU A 10 9.72 7.13 1.02
N ASN A 11 11.02 7.22 1.31
CA ASN A 11 11.59 8.20 2.23
C ASN A 11 12.04 9.47 1.51
N THR A 12 12.43 9.39 0.24
CA THR A 12 13.15 10.44 -0.47
C THR A 12 12.32 11.03 -1.60
N TYR A 13 12.22 12.35 -1.62
CA TYR A 13 11.48 13.15 -2.59
C TYR A 13 12.35 14.33 -3.06
N THR A 14 12.16 14.76 -4.30
CA THR A 14 12.89 15.90 -4.84
C THR A 14 12.34 17.24 -4.33
N TYR A 15 11.01 17.36 -4.25
CA TYR A 15 10.33 18.62 -3.91
C TYR A 15 9.45 18.54 -2.66
N LEU A 16 9.40 17.39 -2.00
CA LEU A 16 8.71 17.24 -0.71
C LEU A 16 9.71 16.96 0.41
N ARG A 17 9.28 17.17 1.65
CA ARG A 17 10.10 16.81 2.81
C ARG A 17 10.38 15.30 2.83
N LYS A 18 11.57 14.93 3.28
CA LYS A 18 11.93 13.53 3.52
C LYS A 18 11.11 12.94 4.67
N LEU A 19 10.85 11.65 4.58
CA LEU A 19 10.26 10.82 5.62
C LEU A 19 11.30 9.84 6.17
N ASN A 20 11.07 9.29 7.37
CA ASN A 20 12.03 8.38 8.01
C ASN A 20 11.52 6.94 8.07
N ALA A 21 10.22 6.73 8.25
CA ALA A 21 9.63 5.42 8.51
C ALA A 21 9.27 4.59 7.25
N PRO A 22 8.81 5.17 6.11
CA PRO A 22 8.18 4.40 5.04
C PRO A 22 8.98 3.22 4.51
N ALA A 23 10.29 3.37 4.32
CA ALA A 23 11.12 2.28 3.80
C ALA A 23 11.26 1.12 4.81
N GLU A 24 11.35 1.42 6.10
CA GLU A 24 11.39 0.38 7.16
C GLU A 24 10.03 -0.26 7.35
N ASP A 25 8.94 0.50 7.28
CA ASP A 25 7.57 0.00 7.32
C ASP A 25 7.33 -1.00 6.17
N ALA A 26 7.65 -0.58 4.96
CA ALA A 26 7.53 -1.41 3.78
C ALA A 26 8.39 -2.68 3.88
N GLU A 27 9.62 -2.58 4.35
CA GLU A 27 10.50 -3.74 4.54
C GLU A 27 9.95 -4.72 5.59
N ALA A 28 9.38 -4.21 6.69
CA ALA A 28 8.78 -5.06 7.72
C ALA A 28 7.56 -5.82 7.19
N ILE A 29 6.69 -5.16 6.42
CA ILE A 29 5.56 -5.80 5.73
C ILE A 29 6.05 -6.84 4.70
N ALA A 30 7.05 -6.49 3.90
CA ALA A 30 7.63 -7.40 2.91
C ALA A 30 8.11 -8.71 3.54
N ARG A 31 8.88 -8.62 4.62
CA ARG A 31 9.37 -9.79 5.36
C ARG A 31 8.24 -10.61 5.98
N CYS A 32 7.26 -9.95 6.56
CA CYS A 32 6.10 -10.64 7.14
C CYS A 32 5.36 -11.45 6.08
N LEU A 33 5.10 -10.87 4.90
CA LEU A 33 4.41 -11.55 3.80
C LEU A 33 5.22 -12.70 3.20
N GLU A 34 6.54 -12.57 3.08
CA GLU A 34 7.41 -13.65 2.60
C GLU A 34 7.49 -14.81 3.59
N GLN A 35 7.65 -14.51 4.88
CA GLN A 35 7.90 -15.55 5.89
C GLN A 35 6.64 -16.25 6.36
N GLN A 36 5.51 -15.56 6.35
CA GLN A 36 4.27 -16.04 6.97
C GLN A 36 3.11 -16.15 5.98
N GLY A 37 3.14 -15.38 4.89
CA GLY A 37 2.05 -15.31 3.92
C GLY A 37 2.29 -16.08 2.63
N GLU A 38 3.49 -16.64 2.43
CA GLU A 38 3.91 -17.32 1.20
C GLU A 38 3.75 -16.44 -0.06
N PHE A 39 3.93 -15.11 0.09
CA PHE A 39 3.90 -14.17 -1.02
C PHE A 39 5.25 -14.13 -1.76
N ARG A 40 5.19 -14.05 -3.08
CA ARG A 40 6.30 -13.57 -3.89
C ARG A 40 6.29 -12.04 -3.82
N VAL A 41 7.32 -11.45 -3.23
CA VAL A 41 7.34 -10.01 -2.92
C VAL A 41 8.30 -9.26 -3.82
N TRP A 42 7.82 -8.18 -4.43
CA TRP A 42 8.62 -7.15 -5.09
C TRP A 42 8.71 -5.90 -4.22
N ARG A 43 9.89 -5.33 -4.13
CA ARG A 43 10.19 -4.14 -3.32
C ARG A 43 10.49 -2.95 -4.22
N LEU A 44 9.93 -1.79 -3.91
CA LEU A 44 10.24 -0.55 -4.61
C LEU A 44 10.43 0.62 -3.63
N PRO A 45 11.47 1.44 -3.88
CA PRO A 45 12.62 1.17 -4.77
C PRO A 45 13.46 0.02 -4.22
N GLU A 46 13.93 -0.86 -5.08
CA GLU A 46 14.73 -2.01 -4.65
C GLU A 46 16.20 -1.64 -4.45
N ALA A 47 16.74 -2.03 -3.31
CA ALA A 47 18.17 -2.04 -3.02
C ALA A 47 18.64 -3.45 -2.67
N ILE A 48 19.90 -3.74 -2.91
CA ILE A 48 20.52 -5.00 -2.49
C ILE A 48 21.42 -4.72 -1.28
N GLU A 49 21.10 -5.34 -0.15
CA GLU A 49 21.88 -5.24 1.09
C GLU A 49 22.21 -6.66 1.58
N ASN A 50 23.49 -6.95 1.80
CA ASN A 50 23.96 -8.29 2.19
C ASN A 50 23.44 -9.40 1.27
N SER A 51 23.47 -9.17 -0.05
CA SER A 51 22.98 -10.07 -1.10
C SER A 51 21.50 -10.41 -1.02
N LYS A 52 20.69 -9.59 -0.34
CA LYS A 52 19.23 -9.75 -0.25
C LYS A 52 18.53 -8.47 -0.72
N PRO A 53 17.39 -8.60 -1.41
CA PRO A 53 16.59 -7.44 -1.77
C PRO A 53 15.99 -6.79 -0.53
N ARG A 54 15.99 -5.45 -0.51
CA ARG A 54 15.37 -4.61 0.49
C ARG A 54 14.72 -3.38 -0.14
N VAL A 55 13.83 -2.73 0.60
CA VAL A 55 13.34 -1.41 0.23
C VAL A 55 14.44 -0.37 0.46
N GLY A 56 14.81 0.37 -0.59
CA GLY A 56 15.90 1.34 -0.57
C GLY A 56 15.50 2.64 0.11
N LYS A 57 16.20 3.01 1.20
CA LYS A 57 15.89 4.22 2.00
C LYS A 57 16.19 5.54 1.28
N THR A 58 17.17 5.55 0.40
CA THR A 58 17.67 6.77 -0.27
C THR A 58 17.46 6.76 -1.77
N LEU A 59 16.89 5.69 -2.29
CA LEU A 59 16.61 5.56 -3.71
C LEU A 59 15.32 6.29 -4.09
N HIS A 60 15.26 6.71 -5.33
CA HIS A 60 14.10 7.35 -5.92
C HIS A 60 13.24 6.33 -6.67
N LEU A 61 11.94 6.61 -6.74
CA LEU A 61 10.97 5.87 -7.54
C LEU A 61 10.15 6.90 -8.32
N THR A 62 10.16 6.78 -9.63
CA THR A 62 9.40 7.65 -10.54
C THR A 62 7.99 7.13 -10.78
N LEU A 63 7.09 8.01 -11.23
CA LEU A 63 5.72 7.62 -11.60
C LEU A 63 5.67 6.52 -12.67
N PRO A 64 6.45 6.57 -13.77
CA PRO A 64 6.42 5.51 -14.79
C PRO A 64 6.88 4.14 -14.25
N GLU A 65 7.84 4.12 -13.32
CA GLU A 65 8.31 2.87 -12.69
C GLU A 65 7.22 2.26 -11.81
N LEU A 66 6.57 3.09 -10.96
CA LEU A 66 5.46 2.63 -10.12
C LEU A 66 4.28 2.13 -10.96
N GLN A 67 3.89 2.87 -12.01
CA GLN A 67 2.81 2.44 -12.90
C GLN A 67 3.11 1.12 -13.58
N ARG A 68 4.34 0.93 -14.08
CA ARG A 68 4.76 -0.32 -14.72
C ARG A 68 4.67 -1.50 -13.75
N ALA A 69 5.13 -1.33 -12.52
CA ALA A 69 5.07 -2.38 -11.50
C ALA A 69 3.63 -2.73 -11.11
N LEU A 70 2.75 -1.73 -10.97
CA LEU A 70 1.33 -1.95 -10.71
C LEU A 70 0.62 -2.66 -11.87
N VAL A 71 0.93 -2.29 -13.11
CA VAL A 71 0.40 -2.99 -14.29
C VAL A 71 0.88 -4.44 -14.30
N GLN A 72 2.15 -4.70 -13.99
CA GLN A 72 2.68 -6.05 -13.91
C GLN A 72 2.00 -6.88 -12.80
N LEU A 73 1.68 -6.26 -11.66
CA LEU A 73 0.99 -6.94 -10.55
C LEU A 73 -0.47 -7.24 -10.87
N PHE A 74 -1.22 -6.24 -11.39
CA PHE A 74 -2.69 -6.34 -11.54
C PHE A 74 -3.17 -6.69 -12.95
N LYS A 75 -2.30 -6.56 -13.97
CA LYS A 75 -2.56 -6.98 -15.36
C LYS A 75 -1.38 -7.80 -15.91
N PRO A 76 -0.97 -8.88 -15.21
CA PRO A 76 0.10 -9.73 -15.71
C PRO A 76 -0.33 -10.45 -17.00
N SER A 77 0.60 -11.08 -17.69
CA SER A 77 0.28 -11.94 -18.81
C SER A 77 -0.61 -13.11 -18.37
N GLU A 78 -1.50 -13.58 -19.23
CA GLU A 78 -2.53 -14.62 -18.93
C GLU A 78 -1.98 -15.89 -18.26
N ARG A 79 -0.71 -16.24 -18.52
CA ARG A 79 -0.04 -17.44 -17.95
C ARG A 79 0.48 -17.23 -16.52
N GLN A 80 0.41 -16.01 -15.98
CA GLN A 80 1.04 -15.62 -14.70
C GLN A 80 0.09 -14.88 -13.76
N ILE A 81 -1.23 -14.99 -13.98
CA ILE A 81 -2.21 -14.32 -13.12
C ILE A 81 -2.17 -14.96 -11.73
N PRO A 82 -1.83 -14.20 -10.66
CA PRO A 82 -1.87 -14.73 -9.31
C PRO A 82 -3.32 -14.85 -8.81
N ASP A 83 -3.56 -15.77 -7.89
CA ASP A 83 -4.85 -15.87 -7.19
C ASP A 83 -5.09 -14.62 -6.33
N THR A 84 -4.01 -14.13 -5.68
CA THR A 84 -4.05 -12.95 -4.81
C THR A 84 -2.93 -11.96 -5.21
N ALA A 85 -3.28 -10.69 -5.40
CA ALA A 85 -2.34 -9.59 -5.57
C ALA A 85 -2.49 -8.58 -4.44
N LEU A 86 -1.38 -8.23 -3.78
CA LEU A 86 -1.33 -7.26 -2.71
C LEU A 86 -0.45 -6.07 -3.10
N PHE A 87 -0.97 -4.86 -2.93
CA PHE A 87 -0.22 -3.62 -3.03
C PHE A 87 -0.18 -2.92 -1.67
N TYR A 88 1.03 -2.68 -1.17
CA TYR A 88 1.30 -1.85 0.01
C TYR A 88 2.07 -0.61 -0.41
N PHE A 89 1.64 0.55 0.08
CA PHE A 89 2.35 1.82 -0.12
C PHE A 89 2.50 2.55 1.22
N SER A 90 3.71 2.98 1.54
CA SER A 90 4.01 3.91 2.62
C SER A 90 4.80 5.10 2.08
N GLY A 91 4.34 6.32 2.38
CA GLY A 91 4.92 7.56 1.85
C GLY A 91 3.99 8.75 1.94
N HIS A 92 4.28 9.82 1.17
CA HIS A 92 3.37 10.96 1.08
C HIS A 92 2.13 10.65 0.23
N GLY A 93 0.96 11.05 0.74
CA GLY A 93 -0.27 11.19 -0.03
C GLY A 93 -0.54 12.67 -0.29
N ILE A 94 -0.93 13.00 -1.50
CA ILE A 94 -1.24 14.36 -1.93
C ILE A 94 -2.72 14.44 -2.29
N ARG A 95 -3.37 15.50 -1.84
CA ARG A 95 -4.69 15.90 -2.31
C ARG A 95 -4.53 17.14 -3.16
N TYR A 96 -4.97 17.05 -4.40
CA TYR A 96 -4.92 18.15 -5.35
C TYR A 96 -6.32 18.54 -5.79
N ASP A 97 -6.59 19.83 -5.84
CA ASP A 97 -7.87 20.40 -6.25
C ASP A 97 -7.66 21.34 -7.44
N ALA A 98 -8.03 20.87 -8.61
CA ALA A 98 -8.10 21.67 -9.84
C ALA A 98 -9.57 21.81 -10.29
N GLY A 99 -10.50 22.04 -9.34
CA GLY A 99 -11.94 22.06 -9.57
C GLY A 99 -12.61 20.69 -9.30
N ILE A 100 -11.83 19.62 -9.28
CA ILE A 100 -12.21 18.29 -8.81
C ILE A 100 -11.12 17.84 -7.86
N GLN A 101 -11.52 17.46 -6.64
CA GLN A 101 -10.61 16.92 -5.65
C GLN A 101 -10.19 15.51 -6.04
N GLU A 102 -8.89 15.27 -6.06
CA GLU A 102 -8.32 13.96 -6.35
C GLU A 102 -7.15 13.65 -5.42
N GLY A 103 -7.07 12.38 -4.97
CA GLY A 103 -5.97 11.86 -4.18
C GLY A 103 -4.88 11.22 -5.06
N TYR A 104 -3.64 11.36 -4.61
CA TYR A 104 -2.45 10.84 -5.31
C TYR A 104 -1.51 10.17 -4.33
N LEU A 105 -0.84 9.10 -4.76
CA LEU A 105 0.33 8.55 -4.09
C LEU A 105 1.56 9.26 -4.68
N ALA A 106 2.30 9.96 -3.82
CA ALA A 106 3.46 10.73 -4.24
C ALA A 106 4.63 9.81 -4.60
N THR A 107 5.15 9.94 -5.81
CA THR A 107 6.43 9.36 -6.23
C THR A 107 7.57 10.33 -5.91
N SER A 108 8.82 9.89 -6.00
CA SER A 108 9.98 10.72 -5.61
C SER A 108 10.16 11.98 -6.47
N ASP A 109 9.63 11.97 -7.67
CA ASP A 109 9.74 13.01 -8.70
C ASP A 109 8.57 14.01 -8.71
N VAL A 110 7.59 13.90 -7.81
CA VAL A 110 6.44 14.81 -7.77
C VAL A 110 6.85 16.25 -7.54
N ASN A 111 6.14 17.17 -8.20
CA ASN A 111 6.25 18.61 -8.02
C ASN A 111 4.83 19.22 -7.97
N PRO A 112 4.20 19.27 -6.79
CA PRO A 112 2.82 19.74 -6.63
C PRO A 112 2.64 21.19 -7.08
N ASP A 113 3.66 22.04 -6.93
CA ASP A 113 3.63 23.45 -7.37
C ASP A 113 3.50 23.57 -8.90
N GLN A 114 3.92 22.55 -9.62
CA GLN A 114 3.75 22.45 -11.09
C GLN A 114 2.57 21.54 -11.48
N GLY A 115 1.73 21.14 -10.54
CA GLY A 115 0.57 20.28 -10.79
C GLY A 115 0.90 18.80 -10.99
N PHE A 116 2.16 18.37 -10.76
CA PHE A 116 2.55 16.97 -10.86
C PHE A 116 2.52 16.31 -9.49
N CYS A 117 1.49 15.53 -9.22
CA CYS A 117 1.18 14.98 -7.89
C CYS A 117 1.52 13.49 -7.72
N GLY A 118 1.88 12.78 -8.79
CA GLY A 118 2.23 11.35 -8.74
C GLY A 118 1.12 10.42 -9.25
N LEU A 119 0.96 9.26 -8.64
CA LEU A 119 0.00 8.25 -9.06
C LEU A 119 -1.42 8.61 -8.61
N SER A 120 -2.31 8.88 -9.57
CA SER A 120 -3.73 9.14 -9.30
C SER A 120 -4.41 7.92 -8.71
N LEU A 121 -5.17 8.11 -7.63
CA LEU A 121 -6.00 7.05 -7.04
C LEU A 121 -7.15 6.65 -7.97
N ARG A 122 -7.63 7.55 -8.84
CA ARG A 122 -8.60 7.22 -9.90
C ARG A 122 -7.98 6.26 -10.93
N TRP A 123 -6.75 6.51 -11.35
CA TRP A 123 -6.02 5.60 -12.24
C TRP A 123 -5.84 4.22 -11.60
N LEU A 124 -5.46 4.16 -10.33
CA LEU A 124 -5.33 2.90 -9.59
C LEU A 124 -6.66 2.15 -9.54
N ARG A 125 -7.77 2.84 -9.21
CA ARG A 125 -9.11 2.21 -9.23
C ARG A 125 -9.46 1.63 -10.58
N GLN A 126 -9.19 2.35 -11.67
CA GLN A 126 -9.46 1.84 -13.02
C GLN A 126 -8.62 0.60 -13.33
N LEU A 127 -7.33 0.59 -12.96
CA LEU A 127 -6.47 -0.57 -13.10
C LEU A 127 -7.04 -1.80 -12.36
N LEU A 128 -7.48 -1.62 -11.12
CA LEU A 128 -8.08 -2.68 -10.30
C LEU A 128 -9.41 -3.18 -10.90
N LYS A 129 -10.23 -2.30 -11.44
CA LYS A 129 -11.48 -2.65 -12.11
C LYS A 129 -11.25 -3.53 -13.34
N GLU A 130 -10.19 -3.27 -14.09
CA GLU A 130 -9.85 -4.01 -15.31
C GLU A 130 -8.95 -5.24 -15.04
N SER A 131 -8.48 -5.42 -13.82
CA SER A 131 -7.57 -6.50 -13.44
C SER A 131 -8.27 -7.87 -13.55
N PRO A 132 -7.60 -8.90 -14.09
CA PRO A 132 -8.08 -10.28 -14.06
C PRO A 132 -7.85 -10.97 -12.70
N VAL A 133 -7.08 -10.37 -11.78
CA VAL A 133 -6.78 -10.95 -10.48
C VAL A 133 -8.04 -11.05 -9.63
N ARG A 134 -8.27 -12.23 -9.04
CA ARG A 134 -9.48 -12.51 -8.28
C ARG A 134 -9.50 -11.83 -6.91
N GLN A 135 -8.40 -11.93 -6.15
CA GLN A 135 -8.28 -11.33 -4.82
C GLN A 135 -7.32 -10.14 -4.88
N GLN A 136 -7.82 -8.95 -4.59
CA GLN A 136 -7.06 -7.70 -4.66
C GLN A 136 -7.01 -7.07 -3.27
N ILE A 137 -5.79 -6.89 -2.75
CA ILE A 137 -5.54 -6.31 -1.42
C ILE A 137 -4.75 -5.03 -1.59
N ILE A 138 -5.25 -3.92 -1.06
CA ILE A 138 -4.62 -2.60 -1.15
C ILE A 138 -4.49 -2.03 0.25
N TRP A 139 -3.26 -1.81 0.70
CA TRP A 139 -2.94 -1.17 1.98
C TRP A 139 -2.19 0.12 1.73
N LEU A 140 -2.77 1.25 2.16
CA LEU A 140 -2.20 2.58 1.96
C LEU A 140 -1.89 3.25 3.29
N ASP A 141 -0.62 3.35 3.59
CA ASP A 141 -0.09 4.04 4.76
C ASP A 141 0.41 5.43 4.38
N CYS A 142 -0.52 6.30 4.01
CA CYS A 142 -0.24 7.67 3.61
C CYS A 142 -1.42 8.59 3.91
N CYS A 143 -1.16 9.91 3.98
CA CYS A 143 -2.20 10.92 4.11
C CYS A 143 -3.17 10.86 2.90
N HIS A 144 -4.43 11.24 3.11
CA HIS A 144 -5.45 11.31 2.06
C HIS A 144 -5.78 10.00 1.32
N SER A 145 -5.30 8.88 1.82
CA SER A 145 -5.58 7.55 1.26
C SER A 145 -7.05 7.13 1.41
N GLY A 146 -7.78 7.75 2.34
CA GLY A 146 -9.23 7.53 2.51
C GLY A 146 -10.06 7.86 1.28
N GLU A 147 -9.56 8.68 0.35
CA GLU A 147 -10.23 8.95 -0.93
C GLU A 147 -10.27 7.72 -1.85
N LEU A 148 -9.37 6.74 -1.65
CA LEU A 148 -9.46 5.44 -2.32
C LEU A 148 -10.70 4.67 -1.83
N LEU A 149 -11.10 4.87 -0.58
CA LEU A 149 -12.22 4.15 0.05
C LEU A 149 -13.59 4.68 -0.34
N ASN A 150 -13.67 5.88 -0.96
CA ASN A 150 -14.92 6.41 -1.52
C ASN A 150 -15.37 5.63 -2.76
N PHE A 151 -15.38 4.30 -2.63
CA PHE A 151 -15.95 3.39 -3.63
C PHE A 151 -17.49 3.37 -3.64
N ASP A 152 -18.16 4.11 -2.75
CA ASP A 152 -19.63 4.15 -2.68
C ASP A 152 -20.28 4.80 -3.91
N GLU A 153 -19.52 5.50 -4.73
CA GLU A 153 -19.87 5.76 -6.14
C GLU A 153 -19.53 4.57 -7.06
N ALA A 154 -19.17 3.44 -6.46
CA ALA A 154 -18.78 2.24 -7.17
C ALA A 154 -19.99 1.69 -7.93
N ASP A 155 -19.87 1.73 -9.21
CA ASP A 155 -20.63 1.06 -10.24
C ASP A 155 -21.26 -0.26 -9.71
N PRO A 156 -22.59 -0.32 -9.52
CA PRO A 156 -23.28 -1.53 -9.06
C PRO A 156 -23.07 -2.74 -10.00
N GLY A 157 -22.44 -2.55 -11.16
CA GLY A 157 -22.09 -3.60 -12.11
C GLY A 157 -20.94 -4.54 -11.70
N ASP A 158 -20.20 -4.26 -10.62
CA ASP A 158 -19.13 -5.15 -10.17
C ASP A 158 -19.59 -6.23 -9.16
N GLN A 159 -20.82 -6.10 -8.65
CA GLN A 159 -21.48 -7.15 -7.87
C GLN A 159 -21.80 -8.34 -8.77
N GLY A 160 -20.93 -9.32 -8.82
CA GLY A 160 -21.15 -10.55 -9.58
C GLY A 160 -19.99 -11.05 -10.43
N LYS A 161 -18.89 -10.29 -10.53
CA LYS A 161 -17.70 -10.76 -11.28
C LYS A 161 -16.78 -11.68 -10.46
N GLY A 162 -17.17 -12.07 -9.24
CA GLY A 162 -16.41 -13.02 -8.40
C GLY A 162 -15.03 -12.50 -7.99
N ARG A 163 -14.89 -11.17 -7.80
CA ARG A 163 -13.66 -10.52 -7.35
C ARG A 163 -13.80 -10.05 -5.92
N ASP A 164 -12.83 -10.43 -5.08
CA ASP A 164 -12.77 -10.02 -3.69
C ASP A 164 -11.76 -8.88 -3.54
N ARG A 165 -12.17 -7.76 -2.96
CA ARG A 165 -11.31 -6.60 -2.71
C ARG A 165 -11.24 -6.27 -1.24
N CYS A 166 -10.03 -6.03 -0.74
CA CYS A 166 -9.78 -5.53 0.59
C CYS A 166 -8.98 -4.24 0.51
N PHE A 167 -9.53 -3.15 1.05
CA PHE A 167 -8.86 -1.86 1.12
C PHE A 167 -8.68 -1.47 2.59
N ILE A 168 -7.43 -1.16 2.95
CA ILE A 168 -7.08 -0.61 4.26
C ILE A 168 -6.29 0.66 4.01
N ALA A 169 -6.72 1.77 4.61
CA ALA A 169 -6.08 3.06 4.45
C ALA A 169 -5.93 3.77 5.80
N ALA A 170 -4.77 4.41 6.03
CA ALA A 170 -4.55 5.22 7.20
C ALA A 170 -5.37 6.51 7.17
N SER A 171 -5.93 6.94 8.30
CA SER A 171 -6.61 8.24 8.42
C SER A 171 -5.61 9.35 8.76
N ARG A 172 -5.95 10.61 8.41
CA ARG A 172 -5.13 11.81 8.59
C ARG A 172 -4.58 12.04 10.01
N ALA A 173 -5.35 11.68 11.03
CA ALA A 173 -5.05 12.05 12.41
C ALA A 173 -3.89 11.26 13.03
N SER A 174 -3.59 10.08 12.52
CA SER A 174 -2.64 9.17 13.13
C SER A 174 -1.19 9.32 12.65
N GLN A 175 -0.94 9.92 11.48
CA GLN A 175 0.40 9.93 10.89
C GLN A 175 1.33 11.01 11.45
N VAL A 176 0.84 12.25 11.68
CA VAL A 176 1.68 13.36 12.13
C VAL A 176 2.16 13.17 13.58
N ALA A 177 1.32 12.60 14.44
CA ALA A 177 1.63 12.46 15.86
C ALA A 177 2.70 11.39 16.17
N TYR A 178 2.89 10.40 15.32
CA TYR A 178 3.76 9.25 15.60
C TYR A 178 5.17 9.35 15.02
N GLU A 179 5.40 10.06 13.92
CA GLU A 179 6.76 10.40 13.49
C GLU A 179 7.48 11.29 14.53
N GLU A 180 6.71 12.11 15.27
CA GLU A 180 7.25 12.97 16.33
C GLU A 180 7.63 12.19 17.62
N MET A 181 7.09 11.01 17.86
CA MET A 181 7.29 10.23 19.08
C MET A 181 8.42 9.18 19.00
N GLY A 182 9.24 9.16 17.95
CA GLY A 182 10.40 8.24 17.85
C GLY A 182 10.02 6.77 17.67
N SER A 183 8.82 6.49 17.19
CA SER A 183 8.37 5.13 16.87
C SER A 183 9.07 4.57 15.64
N ALA A 184 9.47 3.29 15.69
CA ALA A 184 10.13 2.62 14.56
C ALA A 184 9.21 2.40 13.35
N HIS A 185 7.88 2.40 13.55
CA HIS A 185 6.88 2.14 12.53
C HIS A 185 5.67 3.08 12.67
N SER A 186 4.98 3.31 11.55
CA SER A 186 3.68 3.99 11.53
C SER A 186 2.63 3.22 12.34
N VAL A 187 1.55 3.91 12.68
CA VAL A 187 0.43 3.30 13.45
C VAL A 187 -0.23 2.18 12.65
N LEU A 188 -0.49 2.42 11.36
CA LEU A 188 -1.12 1.42 10.51
C LEU A 188 -0.20 0.22 10.30
N THR A 189 1.08 0.45 10.02
CA THR A 189 2.05 -0.65 9.86
C THR A 189 2.18 -1.49 11.12
N LYS A 190 2.21 -0.88 12.32
CA LYS A 190 2.20 -1.63 13.58
C LYS A 190 0.93 -2.48 13.73
N ALA A 191 -0.22 -1.90 13.41
CA ALA A 191 -1.49 -2.62 13.51
C ALA A 191 -1.54 -3.78 12.50
N LEU A 192 -1.05 -3.58 11.26
CA LEU A 192 -0.94 -4.64 10.26
C LEU A 192 -0.02 -5.78 10.74
N LEU A 193 1.21 -5.45 11.17
CA LEU A 193 2.17 -6.45 11.65
C LEU A 193 1.65 -7.20 12.88
N GLY A 194 1.03 -6.49 13.83
CA GLY A 194 0.38 -7.12 14.98
C GLY A 194 -0.81 -8.00 14.60
N GLY A 195 -1.60 -7.55 13.60
CA GLY A 195 -2.74 -8.31 13.08
C GLY A 195 -2.32 -9.59 12.35
N LEU A 196 -1.18 -9.55 11.68
CA LEU A 196 -0.61 -10.66 10.91
C LEU A 196 0.27 -11.61 11.74
N ASP A 197 0.53 -11.32 13.02
CA ASP A 197 1.35 -12.18 13.86
C ASP A 197 0.69 -13.57 14.04
N PRO A 198 1.31 -14.67 13.56
CA PRO A 198 0.74 -16.02 13.66
C PRO A 198 0.58 -16.50 15.10
N LYS A 199 1.31 -15.93 16.05
CA LYS A 199 1.18 -16.26 17.47
C LYS A 199 -0.18 -15.88 18.07
N ARG A 200 -0.89 -14.94 17.41
CA ARG A 200 -2.22 -14.50 17.88
C ARG A 200 -3.31 -15.53 17.63
N LEU A 201 -3.24 -16.21 16.53
CA LEU A 201 -4.24 -17.20 16.10
C LEU A 201 -3.50 -18.44 15.58
N PRO A 202 -2.88 -19.22 16.48
CA PRO A 202 -2.19 -20.43 16.08
C PRO A 202 -3.15 -21.35 15.33
N ASP A 203 -2.67 -21.95 14.26
CA ASP A 203 -3.41 -22.89 13.40
C ASP A 203 -4.65 -22.32 12.68
N ARG A 204 -4.75 -20.99 12.54
CA ARG A 204 -5.81 -20.32 11.78
C ARG A 204 -5.25 -19.38 10.70
N TRP A 205 -5.88 -19.39 9.55
CA TRP A 205 -5.66 -18.37 8.54
C TRP A 205 -6.23 -17.03 9.01
N ILE A 206 -5.48 -15.95 8.78
CA ILE A 206 -5.93 -14.59 9.02
C ILE A 206 -6.60 -14.11 7.74
N ASP A 207 -7.92 -14.01 7.77
CA ASP A 207 -8.69 -13.42 6.69
C ASP A 207 -8.85 -11.90 6.85
N ASN A 208 -9.44 -11.26 5.84
CA ASN A 208 -9.63 -9.82 5.81
C ASN A 208 -10.50 -9.31 6.97
N LEU A 209 -11.50 -10.06 7.40
CA LEU A 209 -12.40 -9.65 8.50
C LEU A 209 -11.64 -9.65 9.82
N VAL A 210 -10.94 -10.74 10.12
CA VAL A 210 -10.12 -10.87 11.34
C VAL A 210 -9.04 -9.79 11.40
N LEU A 211 -8.38 -9.50 10.27
CA LEU A 211 -7.36 -8.45 10.20
C LEU A 211 -7.97 -7.06 10.41
N THR A 212 -9.09 -6.77 9.74
CA THR A 212 -9.75 -5.46 9.84
C THR A 212 -10.28 -5.20 11.24
N ASP A 213 -10.90 -6.19 11.88
CA ASP A 213 -11.37 -6.08 13.26
C ASP A 213 -10.23 -5.80 14.23
N PHE A 214 -9.09 -6.48 14.07
CA PHE A 214 -7.91 -6.21 14.89
C PHE A 214 -7.38 -4.80 14.68
N ILE A 215 -7.23 -4.35 13.43
CA ILE A 215 -6.75 -3.01 13.11
C ILE A 215 -7.67 -1.96 13.73
N ASN A 216 -8.98 -2.11 13.58
CA ASN A 216 -9.96 -1.19 14.17
C ASN A 216 -9.87 -1.13 15.70
N GLN A 217 -9.64 -2.25 16.36
CA GLN A 217 -9.43 -2.28 17.82
C GLN A 217 -8.11 -1.59 18.20
N ALA A 218 -7.01 -1.93 17.50
CA ALA A 218 -5.70 -1.34 17.77
C ALA A 218 -5.69 0.19 17.56
N LEU A 219 -6.35 0.69 16.52
CA LEU A 219 -6.44 2.12 16.24
C LEU A 219 -7.32 2.88 17.24
N ARG A 220 -8.37 2.26 17.80
CA ARG A 220 -9.20 2.89 18.84
C ARG A 220 -8.48 3.09 20.17
N VAL A 221 -7.48 2.30 20.46
CA VAL A 221 -6.66 2.41 21.69
C VAL A 221 -5.59 3.50 21.56
N CYS A 222 -5.28 3.93 20.34
CA CYS A 222 -4.29 4.96 20.06
C CYS A 222 -4.88 6.38 19.92
N LEU A 223 -6.19 6.53 20.01
CA LEU A 223 -6.93 7.81 20.01
C LEU A 223 -7.40 8.15 21.43
#